data_579ee135d3b94c36ae742496800d7e37
#
_entry.id   579ee135d3b94c36ae742496800d7e37
#
_cell.length_a   1.000
_cell.length_b   1.000
_cell.length_c   1.000
_cell.angle_alpha   90.00
_cell.angle_beta   90.00
_cell.angle_gamma   90.00
#
_symmetry.space_group_name_H-M   'P 1'
#
loop_
_entity.id
_entity.type
_entity.pdbx_description
1 polymer ?
#
loop_
_entity_poly.entity_id
_entity_poly.type
_entity_poly.pdbx_seq_one_letter_code
_entity_poly.pdbx_strand_id
1 'polypeptide(L)'
;MSQVKASPYRLQYLDWVRGVGAVIMLQGHVWHSFLKPELKSSGEYTLSQFVGGMPPALFLFLTGVTLAFLMDSTERKGMAPGARVVESLRRSGYLFFLAFAFRIQMWIFAGMPAPWQAMLKVDVLNCMGFSIAVISITALFRTVDRIRLSAGLGLAIAFLSPVVSALDWSRAPWIVRDYIVPDLNSFGIFPWGAYLAFGVSAGSIIRTIPNEATERTMQWAAVLGGVLIVGSQYFANSPFTIYQKADYWLNSPAQVLTKLGVLLLMVPFAFLWTRYGAKDGWSWVRQFGTTSLLVYWVHIELVYGHALWFCKDSLTIPQTMVSALLVILFMLLVSTIKTHPHKWKETLAGMGWNFTPAPDSAAGD
;
A
#
# COMPACT_ATOMS: atom_id res chain seq x y z
N MET A 1 -15.56 33.33 -0.84
CA MET A 1 -15.43 31.94 -1.34
C MET A 1 -15.45 31.03 -0.12
N SER A 2 -16.57 30.33 0.12
CA SER A 2 -16.74 29.44 1.27
C SER A 2 -15.76 28.26 1.16
N GLN A 3 -14.97 28.05 2.20
CA GLN A 3 -14.16 26.85 2.33
C GLN A 3 -15.08 25.63 2.38
N VAL A 4 -15.13 24.88 1.30
CA VAL A 4 -15.81 23.58 1.27
C VAL A 4 -15.01 22.64 2.17
N LYS A 5 -15.42 22.50 3.45
CA LYS A 5 -14.92 21.42 4.31
C LYS A 5 -15.22 20.11 3.60
N ALA A 6 -14.17 19.36 3.28
CA ALA A 6 -14.35 18.01 2.75
C ALA A 6 -15.25 17.22 3.71
N SER A 7 -16.36 16.67 3.21
CA SER A 7 -17.29 15.87 4.01
C SER A 7 -16.54 14.72 4.70
N PRO A 8 -16.77 14.43 5.98
CA PRO A 8 -16.19 13.30 6.70
C PRO A 8 -16.38 11.96 5.96
N TYR A 9 -17.47 11.78 5.25
CA TYR A 9 -17.78 10.60 4.45
C TYR A 9 -16.81 10.39 3.27
N ARG A 10 -16.20 11.45 2.77
CA ARG A 10 -15.32 11.38 1.59
C ARG A 10 -13.99 10.66 1.83
N LEU A 11 -13.54 10.61 3.06
CA LEU A 11 -12.29 9.92 3.44
C LEU A 11 -12.52 8.51 3.98
N GLN A 12 -13.69 8.21 4.52
CA GLN A 12 -13.99 6.92 5.15
C GLN A 12 -13.88 5.74 4.17
N TYR A 13 -14.27 5.91 2.92
CA TYR A 13 -14.16 4.86 1.91
C TYR A 13 -12.70 4.57 1.54
N LEU A 14 -11.81 5.57 1.58
CA LEU A 14 -10.38 5.33 1.35
C LEU A 14 -9.76 4.52 2.50
N ASP A 15 -10.16 4.80 3.73
CA ASP A 15 -9.73 4.00 4.88
C ASP A 15 -10.30 2.59 4.82
N TRP A 16 -11.53 2.44 4.33
CA TRP A 16 -12.12 1.13 4.11
C TRP A 16 -11.34 0.33 3.05
N VAL A 17 -11.00 0.91 1.91
CA VAL A 17 -10.17 0.28 0.86
C VAL A 17 -8.80 -0.10 1.42
N ARG A 18 -8.17 0.78 2.19
CA ARG A 18 -6.88 0.51 2.84
C ARG A 18 -6.97 -0.64 3.82
N GLY A 19 -8.09 -0.74 4.55
CA GLY A 19 -8.37 -1.84 5.47
C GLY A 19 -8.52 -3.18 4.77
N VAL A 20 -9.27 -3.24 3.68
CA VAL A 20 -9.37 -4.46 2.84
C VAL A 20 -7.98 -4.87 2.34
N GLY A 21 -7.18 -3.91 1.86
CA GLY A 21 -5.81 -4.18 1.45
C GLY A 21 -4.95 -4.77 2.56
N ALA A 22 -5.11 -4.28 3.80
CA ALA A 22 -4.40 -4.83 4.96
C ALA A 22 -4.81 -6.27 5.26
N VAL A 23 -6.10 -6.60 5.21
CA VAL A 23 -6.58 -7.98 5.43
C VAL A 23 -6.05 -8.93 4.35
N ILE A 24 -6.11 -8.51 3.07
CA ILE A 24 -5.56 -9.29 1.95
C ILE A 24 -4.05 -9.51 2.13
N MET A 25 -3.32 -8.50 2.57
CA MET A 25 -1.88 -8.59 2.84
C MET A 25 -1.58 -9.59 3.96
N LEU A 26 -2.31 -9.53 5.08
CA LEU A 26 -2.13 -10.44 6.20
C LEU A 26 -2.31 -11.90 5.77
N GLN A 27 -3.41 -12.23 5.09
CA GLN A 27 -3.65 -13.60 4.65
C GLN A 27 -2.58 -14.05 3.65
N GLY A 28 -2.22 -13.24 2.64
CA GLY A 28 -1.24 -13.60 1.63
C GLY A 28 0.13 -13.91 2.23
N HIS A 29 0.58 -13.11 3.20
CA HIS A 29 1.87 -13.32 3.86
C HIS A 29 1.88 -14.57 4.76
N VAL A 30 0.79 -14.85 5.48
CA VAL A 30 0.67 -16.08 6.27
C VAL A 30 0.72 -17.32 5.36
N TRP A 31 -0.03 -17.31 4.26
CA TRP A 31 0.01 -18.40 3.29
C TRP A 31 1.40 -18.60 2.68
N HIS A 32 2.07 -17.50 2.32
CA HIS A 32 3.40 -17.56 1.75
C HIS A 32 4.44 -18.13 2.72
N SER A 33 4.37 -17.72 4.01
CA SER A 33 5.39 -18.05 5.00
C SER A 33 5.15 -19.39 5.71
N PHE A 34 3.89 -19.77 5.98
CA PHE A 34 3.60 -20.89 6.87
C PHE A 34 3.23 -22.19 6.14
N LEU A 35 2.71 -22.10 4.92
CA LEU A 35 2.30 -23.28 4.15
C LEU A 35 3.51 -24.14 3.77
N LYS A 36 3.39 -25.45 3.91
CA LYS A 36 4.39 -26.42 3.47
C LYS A 36 4.78 -26.21 2.00
N PRO A 37 6.07 -26.31 1.64
CA PRO A 37 6.54 -26.09 0.27
C PRO A 37 5.83 -26.96 -0.76
N GLU A 38 5.55 -28.23 -0.42
CA GLU A 38 4.89 -29.19 -1.31
C GLU A 38 3.46 -28.78 -1.69
N LEU A 39 2.81 -27.97 -0.83
CA LEU A 39 1.45 -27.49 -1.04
C LEU A 39 1.40 -26.13 -1.75
N LYS A 40 2.54 -25.48 -2.02
CA LYS A 40 2.60 -24.17 -2.72
C LYS A 40 2.26 -24.25 -4.20
N SER A 41 2.03 -25.44 -4.76
CA SER A 41 1.47 -25.65 -6.10
C SER A 41 -0.05 -25.83 -6.12
N SER A 42 -0.72 -25.83 -4.95
CA SER A 42 -2.18 -26.03 -4.85
C SER A 42 -2.97 -24.84 -5.40
N GLY A 43 -4.22 -25.11 -5.81
CA GLY A 43 -5.14 -24.08 -6.31
C GLY A 43 -5.44 -23.02 -5.25
N GLU A 44 -5.59 -23.44 -3.98
CA GLU A 44 -5.85 -22.57 -2.84
C GLU A 44 -4.69 -21.59 -2.60
N TYR A 45 -3.45 -22.07 -2.68
CA TYR A 45 -2.28 -21.21 -2.56
C TYR A 45 -2.19 -20.23 -3.73
N THR A 46 -2.39 -20.72 -4.95
CA THR A 46 -2.39 -19.90 -6.17
C THR A 46 -3.42 -18.78 -6.06
N LEU A 47 -4.65 -19.09 -5.62
CA LEU A 47 -5.69 -18.09 -5.39
C LEU A 47 -5.30 -17.08 -4.30
N SER A 48 -4.75 -17.57 -3.18
CA SER A 48 -4.26 -16.72 -2.09
C SER A 48 -3.20 -15.73 -2.57
N GLN A 49 -2.24 -16.19 -3.38
CA GLN A 49 -1.15 -15.34 -3.89
C GLN A 49 -1.63 -14.41 -5.03
N PHE A 50 -2.58 -14.85 -5.84
CA PHE A 50 -3.19 -13.99 -6.86
C PHE A 50 -3.87 -12.77 -6.22
N VAL A 51 -4.70 -13.00 -5.20
CA VAL A 51 -5.32 -11.93 -4.42
C VAL A 51 -4.26 -11.17 -3.61
N GLY A 52 -3.32 -11.89 -2.99
CA GLY A 52 -2.19 -11.35 -2.21
C GLY A 52 -1.23 -10.47 -2.99
N GLY A 53 -1.25 -10.54 -4.32
CA GLY A 53 -0.48 -9.64 -5.21
C GLY A 53 -1.09 -8.24 -5.39
N MET A 54 -2.30 -7.98 -4.85
CA MET A 54 -2.97 -6.68 -4.95
C MET A 54 -2.50 -5.62 -3.94
N PRO A 55 -2.19 -5.94 -2.65
CA PRO A 55 -1.87 -4.95 -1.63
C PRO A 55 -0.76 -3.97 -2.00
N PRO A 56 0.39 -4.36 -2.58
CA PRO A 56 1.41 -3.39 -2.95
C PRO A 56 0.90 -2.33 -3.93
N ALA A 57 0.17 -2.74 -4.98
CA ALA A 57 -0.44 -1.84 -5.95
C ALA A 57 -1.46 -0.90 -5.27
N LEU A 58 -2.30 -1.45 -4.39
CA LEU A 58 -3.31 -0.71 -3.64
C LEU A 58 -2.68 0.33 -2.71
N PHE A 59 -1.67 -0.04 -1.92
CA PHE A 59 -1.02 0.89 -1.00
C PHE A 59 -0.24 1.98 -1.72
N LEU A 60 0.43 1.67 -2.85
CA LEU A 60 1.07 2.67 -3.70
C LEU A 60 0.04 3.64 -4.29
N PHE A 61 -1.07 3.13 -4.82
CA PHE A 61 -2.16 3.95 -5.36
C PHE A 61 -2.75 4.88 -4.28
N LEU A 62 -3.10 4.37 -3.10
CA LEU A 62 -3.63 5.18 -2.00
C LEU A 62 -2.60 6.17 -1.45
N THR A 63 -1.32 5.83 -1.49
CA THR A 63 -0.23 6.77 -1.16
C THR A 63 -0.19 7.91 -2.16
N GLY A 64 -0.36 7.62 -3.46
CA GLY A 64 -0.51 8.64 -4.50
C GLY A 64 -1.73 9.55 -4.28
N VAL A 65 -2.89 8.97 -3.93
CA VAL A 65 -4.10 9.76 -3.59
C VAL A 65 -3.82 10.72 -2.43
N THR A 66 -3.18 10.24 -1.36
CA THR A 66 -2.86 11.10 -0.21
C THR A 66 -1.78 12.14 -0.52
N LEU A 67 -0.84 11.81 -1.41
CA LEU A 67 0.16 12.75 -1.92
C LEU A 67 -0.51 13.89 -2.73
N ALA A 68 -1.49 13.56 -3.58
CA ALA A 68 -2.26 14.57 -4.30
C ALA A 68 -3.01 15.52 -3.35
N PHE A 69 -3.55 15.00 -2.23
CA PHE A 69 -4.19 15.82 -1.21
C PHE A 69 -3.21 16.77 -0.53
N LEU A 70 -1.98 16.33 -0.26
CA LEU A 70 -0.91 17.19 0.26
C LEU A 70 -0.58 18.30 -0.74
N MET A 71 -0.36 17.94 -2.02
CA MET A 71 -0.02 18.89 -3.08
C MET A 71 -1.13 19.92 -3.30
N ASP A 72 -2.40 19.51 -3.32
CA ASP A 72 -3.54 20.41 -3.43
C ASP A 72 -3.68 21.34 -2.20
N SER A 73 -3.46 20.79 -1.01
CA SER A 73 -3.50 21.60 0.22
C SER A 73 -2.43 22.69 0.24
N THR A 74 -1.20 22.37 -0.18
CA THR A 74 -0.09 23.33 -0.26
C THR A 74 -0.32 24.36 -1.37
N GLU A 75 -0.91 23.96 -2.50
CA GLU A 75 -1.33 24.86 -3.58
C GLU A 75 -2.39 25.87 -3.11
N ARG A 76 -3.42 25.42 -2.39
CA ARG A 76 -4.48 26.27 -1.83
C ARG A 76 -3.96 27.24 -0.76
N LYS A 77 -2.87 26.88 -0.07
CA LYS A 77 -2.17 27.76 0.87
C LYS A 77 -1.29 28.81 0.17
N GLY A 78 -1.24 28.84 -1.14
CA GLY A 78 -0.44 29.79 -1.94
C GLY A 78 1.06 29.50 -1.91
N MET A 79 1.50 28.30 -1.54
CA MET A 79 2.92 27.95 -1.54
C MET A 79 3.50 28.00 -2.95
N ALA A 80 4.71 28.51 -3.08
CA ALA A 80 5.45 28.53 -4.33
C ALA A 80 5.64 27.10 -4.88
N PRO A 81 5.67 26.89 -6.22
CA PRO A 81 5.77 25.57 -6.82
C PRO A 81 6.95 24.74 -6.30
N GLY A 82 8.14 25.33 -6.17
CA GLY A 82 9.32 24.65 -5.62
C GLY A 82 9.13 24.22 -4.15
N ALA A 83 8.46 25.03 -3.33
CA ALA A 83 8.18 24.70 -1.94
C ALA A 83 7.19 23.51 -1.82
N ARG A 84 6.25 23.38 -2.77
CA ARG A 84 5.33 22.21 -2.84
C ARG A 84 6.09 20.92 -3.15
N VAL A 85 7.09 20.97 -4.03
CA VAL A 85 7.99 19.84 -4.30
C VAL A 85 8.77 19.46 -3.05
N VAL A 86 9.36 20.43 -2.35
CA VAL A 86 10.12 20.17 -1.12
C VAL A 86 9.25 19.51 -0.06
N GLU A 87 7.99 19.93 0.09
CA GLU A 87 7.06 19.30 1.04
C GLU A 87 6.74 17.84 0.67
N SER A 88 6.60 17.56 -0.62
CA SER A 88 6.45 16.19 -1.12
C SER A 88 7.72 15.34 -0.87
N LEU A 89 8.90 15.92 -1.08
CA LEU A 89 10.18 15.27 -0.79
C LEU A 89 10.40 15.00 0.70
N ARG A 90 9.93 15.87 1.60
CA ARG A 90 9.94 15.59 3.05
C ARG A 90 9.15 14.33 3.38
N ARG A 91 8.00 14.14 2.75
CA ARG A 91 7.22 12.90 2.90
C ARG A 91 7.98 11.68 2.36
N SER A 92 8.66 11.81 1.22
CA SER A 92 9.54 10.77 0.69
C SER A 92 10.63 10.40 1.70
N GLY A 93 11.36 11.40 2.23
CA GLY A 93 12.41 11.20 3.24
C GLY A 93 11.90 10.51 4.51
N TYR A 94 10.69 10.87 4.97
CA TYR A 94 10.04 10.18 6.10
C TYR A 94 9.79 8.69 5.81
N LEU A 95 9.33 8.34 4.62
CA LEU A 95 9.12 6.93 4.26
C LEU A 95 10.43 6.16 4.12
N PHE A 96 11.48 6.77 3.57
CA PHE A 96 12.81 6.16 3.56
C PHE A 96 13.33 5.92 4.97
N PHE A 97 13.18 6.91 5.87
CA PHE A 97 13.56 6.73 7.27
C PHE A 97 12.83 5.53 7.89
N LEU A 98 11.51 5.43 7.70
CA LEU A 98 10.74 4.29 8.21
C LEU A 98 11.16 2.97 7.60
N ALA A 99 11.41 2.94 6.28
CA ALA A 99 11.84 1.74 5.57
C ALA A 99 13.17 1.22 6.11
N PHE A 100 14.16 2.08 6.27
CA PHE A 100 15.46 1.68 6.81
C PHE A 100 15.41 1.34 8.30
N ALA A 101 14.65 2.10 9.11
CA ALA A 101 14.43 1.78 10.53
C ALA A 101 13.82 0.38 10.68
N PHE A 102 12.82 0.05 9.86
CA PHE A 102 12.19 -1.25 9.84
C PHE A 102 13.18 -2.37 9.42
N ARG A 103 13.98 -2.17 8.39
CA ARG A 103 14.99 -3.13 7.94
C ARG A 103 16.08 -3.38 8.97
N ILE A 104 16.55 -2.32 9.62
CA ILE A 104 17.53 -2.43 10.71
C ILE A 104 16.95 -3.22 11.88
N GLN A 105 15.71 -2.91 12.28
CA GLN A 105 15.02 -3.67 13.34
C GLN A 105 14.91 -5.15 12.99
N MET A 106 14.42 -5.50 11.79
CA MET A 106 14.31 -6.88 11.33
C MET A 106 15.67 -7.61 11.36
N TRP A 107 16.73 -6.94 10.94
CA TRP A 107 18.08 -7.51 10.93
C TRP A 107 18.60 -7.77 12.35
N ILE A 108 18.38 -6.83 13.29
CA ILE A 108 18.76 -6.99 14.70
C ILE A 108 17.96 -8.14 15.33
N PHE A 109 16.64 -8.19 15.15
CA PHE A 109 15.79 -9.22 15.76
C PHE A 109 16.01 -10.61 15.16
N ALA A 110 16.52 -10.69 13.94
CA ALA A 110 16.96 -11.94 13.34
C ALA A 110 18.32 -12.45 13.89
N GLY A 111 18.94 -11.76 14.84
CA GLY A 111 20.25 -12.12 15.37
C GLY A 111 21.42 -11.79 14.44
N MET A 112 21.23 -10.83 13.54
CA MET A 112 22.25 -10.37 12.56
C MET A 112 22.86 -11.48 11.67
N PRO A 113 22.11 -12.49 11.21
CA PRO A 113 22.66 -13.64 10.48
C PRO A 113 22.99 -13.34 9.03
N ALA A 114 22.37 -12.30 8.46
CA ALA A 114 22.50 -11.92 7.05
C ALA A 114 23.58 -10.84 6.89
N PRO A 115 24.23 -10.74 5.71
CA PRO A 115 25.16 -9.67 5.43
C PRO A 115 24.46 -8.32 5.51
N TRP A 116 25.20 -7.26 5.87
CA TRP A 116 24.64 -5.91 6.06
C TRP A 116 23.87 -5.37 4.85
N GLN A 117 24.14 -5.88 3.65
CA GLN A 117 23.42 -5.55 2.42
C GLN A 117 21.92 -5.88 2.51
N ALA A 118 21.53 -6.84 3.36
CA ALA A 118 20.13 -7.18 3.58
C ALA A 118 19.31 -6.00 4.17
N MET A 119 19.97 -5.07 4.88
CA MET A 119 19.34 -3.84 5.37
C MET A 119 18.98 -2.85 4.24
N LEU A 120 19.67 -2.95 3.10
CA LEU A 120 19.43 -2.07 1.95
C LEU A 120 18.49 -2.68 0.90
N LYS A 121 17.94 -3.87 1.16
CA LYS A 121 16.98 -4.49 0.24
C LYS A 121 15.77 -3.57 0.03
N VAL A 122 15.42 -3.35 -1.24
CA VAL A 122 14.30 -2.49 -1.61
C VAL A 122 12.98 -3.21 -1.36
N ASP A 123 12.20 -2.72 -0.39
CA ASP A 123 10.86 -3.19 -0.10
C ASP A 123 9.79 -2.18 -0.58
N VAL A 124 8.52 -2.47 -0.27
CA VAL A 124 7.41 -1.62 -0.68
C VAL A 124 7.49 -0.19 -0.11
N LEU A 125 8.02 0.00 1.11
CA LEU A 125 8.18 1.34 1.70
C LEU A 125 9.29 2.13 0.99
N ASN A 126 10.41 1.48 0.65
CA ASN A 126 11.46 2.08 -0.16
C ASN A 126 10.92 2.49 -1.54
N CYS A 127 10.17 1.60 -2.19
CA CYS A 127 9.52 1.90 -3.47
C CYS A 127 8.56 3.09 -3.36
N MET A 128 7.74 3.16 -2.29
CA MET A 128 6.86 4.30 -2.04
C MET A 128 7.66 5.59 -1.89
N GLY A 129 8.73 5.59 -1.09
CA GLY A 129 9.61 6.75 -0.90
C GLY A 129 10.21 7.22 -2.21
N PHE A 130 10.79 6.32 -2.99
CA PHE A 130 11.41 6.63 -4.28
C PHE A 130 10.39 7.11 -5.31
N SER A 131 9.24 6.44 -5.41
CA SER A 131 8.17 6.86 -6.31
C SER A 131 7.61 8.24 -5.95
N ILE A 132 7.46 8.57 -4.65
CA ILE A 132 7.08 9.93 -4.23
C ILE A 132 8.14 10.93 -4.68
N ALA A 133 9.44 10.64 -4.52
CA ALA A 133 10.51 11.55 -4.92
C ALA A 133 10.42 11.87 -6.42
N VAL A 134 10.29 10.84 -7.27
CA VAL A 134 10.19 11.01 -8.72
C VAL A 134 8.92 11.76 -9.14
N ILE A 135 7.76 11.39 -8.57
CA ILE A 135 6.47 11.94 -8.97
C ILE A 135 6.24 13.33 -8.35
N SER A 136 7.01 13.72 -7.33
CA SER A 136 6.92 15.04 -6.70
C SER A 136 7.12 16.21 -7.68
N ILE A 137 7.77 16.00 -8.82
CA ILE A 137 7.89 16.97 -9.89
C ILE A 137 6.51 17.48 -10.36
N THR A 138 5.47 16.67 -10.26
CA THR A 138 4.11 17.07 -10.63
C THR A 138 3.52 18.12 -9.69
N ALA A 139 4.11 18.34 -8.51
CA ALA A 139 3.72 19.41 -7.59
C ALA A 139 4.05 20.81 -8.13
N LEU A 140 4.91 20.94 -9.15
CA LEU A 140 5.16 22.21 -9.85
C LEU A 140 3.92 22.71 -10.56
N PHE A 141 3.03 21.82 -10.97
CA PHE A 141 1.86 22.11 -11.79
C PHE A 141 0.60 22.29 -10.94
N ARG A 142 -0.43 22.92 -11.51
CA ARG A 142 -1.74 23.07 -10.89
C ARG A 142 -2.45 21.72 -10.79
N THR A 143 -3.39 21.60 -9.87
CA THR A 143 -4.13 20.34 -9.63
C THR A 143 -4.77 19.80 -10.91
N VAL A 144 -5.32 20.65 -11.79
CA VAL A 144 -5.94 20.22 -13.07
C VAL A 144 -4.91 19.62 -14.03
N ASP A 145 -3.74 20.25 -14.19
CA ASP A 145 -2.67 19.77 -15.07
C ASP A 145 -2.03 18.51 -14.52
N ARG A 146 -1.92 18.43 -13.19
CA ARG A 146 -1.39 17.28 -12.47
C ARG A 146 -2.19 15.99 -12.76
N ILE A 147 -3.51 16.09 -12.98
CA ILE A 147 -4.34 14.94 -13.37
C ILE A 147 -3.75 14.25 -14.62
N ARG A 148 -3.52 15.02 -15.68
CA ARG A 148 -3.02 14.50 -16.97
C ARG A 148 -1.56 14.06 -16.87
N LEU A 149 -0.72 14.87 -16.26
CA LEU A 149 0.71 14.59 -16.12
C LEU A 149 0.96 13.32 -15.31
N SER A 150 0.26 13.15 -14.19
CA SER A 150 0.44 11.95 -13.36
C SER A 150 -0.13 10.71 -14.03
N ALA A 151 -1.25 10.82 -14.76
CA ALA A 151 -1.75 9.71 -15.56
C ALA A 151 -0.76 9.31 -16.67
N GLY A 152 -0.20 10.31 -17.39
CA GLY A 152 0.83 10.11 -18.42
C GLY A 152 2.10 9.47 -17.87
N LEU A 153 2.58 9.92 -16.70
CA LEU A 153 3.71 9.29 -16.01
C LEU A 153 3.41 7.85 -15.62
N GLY A 154 2.22 7.57 -15.11
CA GLY A 154 1.80 6.20 -14.77
C GLY A 154 1.82 5.28 -16.00
N LEU A 155 1.27 5.75 -17.12
CA LEU A 155 1.34 5.02 -18.39
C LEU A 155 2.79 4.86 -18.87
N ALA A 156 3.60 5.91 -18.84
CA ALA A 156 5.00 5.84 -19.23
C ALA A 156 5.77 4.80 -18.42
N ILE A 157 5.64 4.79 -17.08
CA ILE A 157 6.27 3.80 -16.22
C ILE A 157 5.78 2.39 -16.57
N ALA A 158 4.47 2.19 -16.77
CA ALA A 158 3.91 0.89 -17.10
C ALA A 158 4.45 0.37 -18.45
N PHE A 159 4.39 1.19 -19.49
CA PHE A 159 4.78 0.77 -20.86
C PHE A 159 6.30 0.70 -21.07
N LEU A 160 7.10 1.46 -20.32
CA LEU A 160 8.55 1.37 -20.35
C LEU A 160 9.11 0.20 -19.49
N SER A 161 8.31 -0.39 -18.63
CA SER A 161 8.78 -1.47 -17.73
C SER A 161 9.40 -2.66 -18.47
N PRO A 162 8.82 -3.24 -19.54
CA PRO A 162 9.47 -4.30 -20.29
C PRO A 162 10.75 -3.84 -21.01
N VAL A 163 10.78 -2.57 -21.46
CA VAL A 163 11.98 -2.00 -22.11
C VAL A 163 13.12 -1.90 -21.10
N VAL A 164 12.83 -1.38 -19.90
CA VAL A 164 13.83 -1.28 -18.83
C VAL A 164 14.34 -2.67 -18.43
N SER A 165 13.48 -3.68 -18.38
CA SER A 165 13.89 -5.07 -18.10
C SER A 165 14.79 -5.68 -19.20
N ALA A 166 14.69 -5.18 -20.44
CA ALA A 166 15.48 -5.68 -21.57
C ALA A 166 16.87 -5.04 -21.68
N LEU A 167 17.13 -3.92 -20.98
CA LEU A 167 18.42 -3.25 -20.99
C LEU A 167 19.49 -4.06 -20.25
N ASP A 168 20.75 -3.88 -20.61
CA ASP A 168 21.90 -4.46 -19.90
C ASP A 168 22.24 -3.62 -18.65
N TRP A 169 21.97 -4.17 -17.50
CA TRP A 169 22.26 -3.57 -16.18
C TRP A 169 23.51 -4.13 -15.51
N SER A 170 24.34 -4.90 -16.21
CA SER A 170 25.51 -5.57 -15.66
C SER A 170 26.53 -4.60 -15.02
N ARG A 171 26.63 -3.39 -15.57
CA ARG A 171 27.54 -2.33 -15.09
C ARG A 171 26.93 -1.42 -14.03
N ALA A 172 25.64 -1.50 -13.79
CA ALA A 172 24.97 -0.67 -12.78
C ALA A 172 25.23 -1.23 -11.38
N PRO A 173 25.44 -0.36 -10.36
CA PRO A 173 25.46 -0.80 -8.97
C PRO A 173 24.15 -1.54 -8.63
N TRP A 174 24.29 -2.65 -7.85
CA TRP A 174 23.15 -3.49 -7.49
C TRP A 174 22.00 -2.69 -6.85
N ILE A 175 22.32 -1.69 -6.00
CA ILE A 175 21.33 -0.86 -5.33
C ILE A 175 20.51 -0.03 -6.34
N VAL A 176 21.13 0.51 -7.38
CA VAL A 176 20.46 1.27 -8.44
C VAL A 176 19.53 0.35 -9.22
N ARG A 177 20.02 -0.86 -9.53
CA ARG A 177 19.23 -1.88 -10.21
C ARG A 177 17.98 -2.26 -9.41
N ASP A 178 18.10 -2.50 -8.11
CA ASP A 178 16.99 -2.90 -7.24
C ASP A 178 15.90 -1.80 -7.13
N TYR A 179 16.26 -0.51 -7.23
CA TYR A 179 15.28 0.58 -7.25
C TYR A 179 14.62 0.79 -8.61
N ILE A 180 15.22 0.35 -9.70
CA ILE A 180 14.76 0.68 -11.07
C ILE A 180 14.18 -0.54 -11.76
N VAL A 181 14.89 -1.66 -11.77
CA VAL A 181 14.58 -2.81 -12.63
C VAL A 181 13.50 -3.69 -12.00
N PRO A 182 12.52 -4.15 -12.77
CA PRO A 182 11.55 -5.14 -12.30
C PRO A 182 12.24 -6.42 -11.83
N ASP A 183 11.96 -6.83 -10.60
CA ASP A 183 12.42 -8.08 -10.01
C ASP A 183 11.33 -8.67 -9.10
N LEU A 184 11.25 -10.00 -9.00
CA LEU A 184 10.27 -10.68 -8.14
C LEU A 184 10.59 -10.55 -6.65
N ASN A 185 11.85 -10.25 -6.30
CA ASN A 185 12.33 -10.18 -4.93
C ASN A 185 12.49 -8.74 -4.41
N SER A 186 12.30 -7.72 -5.27
CA SER A 186 12.42 -6.31 -4.93
C SER A 186 11.26 -5.50 -5.52
N PHE A 187 11.07 -4.29 -4.98
CA PHE A 187 10.04 -3.36 -5.44
C PHE A 187 10.69 -2.17 -6.15
N GLY A 188 11.14 -2.37 -7.41
CA GLY A 188 11.63 -1.28 -8.26
C GLY A 188 10.52 -0.31 -8.67
N ILE A 189 10.90 0.91 -9.11
CA ILE A 189 9.93 1.89 -9.60
C ILE A 189 9.16 1.38 -10.82
N PHE A 190 9.81 0.57 -11.66
CA PHE A 190 9.17 -0.16 -12.78
C PHE A 190 8.74 -1.55 -12.31
N PRO A 191 7.47 -1.93 -12.41
CA PRO A 191 6.31 -1.10 -12.82
C PRO A 191 5.61 -0.41 -11.64
N TRP A 192 6.05 -0.61 -10.40
CA TRP A 192 5.28 -0.29 -9.18
C TRP A 192 4.98 1.19 -9.01
N GLY A 193 5.87 2.09 -9.42
CA GLY A 193 5.66 3.54 -9.37
C GLY A 193 4.47 4.03 -10.20
N ALA A 194 4.05 3.24 -11.21
CA ALA A 194 2.86 3.56 -12.01
C ALA A 194 1.61 3.70 -11.14
N TYR A 195 1.42 2.81 -10.14
CA TYR A 195 0.25 2.87 -9.27
C TYR A 195 0.22 4.14 -8.41
N LEU A 196 1.38 4.60 -7.94
CA LEU A 196 1.46 5.85 -7.20
C LEU A 196 1.13 7.05 -8.10
N ALA A 197 1.63 7.06 -9.33
CA ALA A 197 1.33 8.10 -10.31
C ALA A 197 -0.18 8.14 -10.65
N PHE A 198 -0.81 6.99 -10.91
CA PHE A 198 -2.26 6.89 -11.12
C PHE A 198 -3.03 7.32 -9.86
N GLY A 199 -2.51 7.01 -8.68
CA GLY A 199 -3.07 7.48 -7.41
C GLY A 199 -3.04 9.00 -7.28
N VAL A 200 -1.94 9.66 -7.70
CA VAL A 200 -1.87 11.14 -7.72
C VAL A 200 -2.88 11.73 -8.71
N SER A 201 -3.06 11.13 -9.88
CA SER A 201 -4.09 11.53 -10.84
C SER A 201 -5.49 11.40 -10.23
N ALA A 202 -5.83 10.23 -9.69
CA ALA A 202 -7.13 9.97 -9.06
C ALA A 202 -7.40 10.90 -7.87
N GLY A 203 -6.41 11.09 -7.00
CA GLY A 203 -6.50 12.02 -5.86
C GLY A 203 -6.71 13.46 -6.30
N SER A 204 -6.06 13.90 -7.37
CA SER A 204 -6.25 15.23 -7.96
C SER A 204 -7.66 15.40 -8.55
N ILE A 205 -8.22 14.36 -9.19
CA ILE A 205 -9.62 14.34 -9.63
C ILE A 205 -10.55 14.52 -8.42
N ILE A 206 -10.39 13.71 -7.38
CA ILE A 206 -11.22 13.78 -6.16
C ILE A 206 -11.18 15.17 -5.51
N ARG A 207 -10.08 15.90 -5.62
CA ARG A 207 -9.96 17.27 -5.07
C ARG A 207 -10.57 18.34 -5.96
N THR A 208 -10.76 18.07 -7.23
CA THR A 208 -11.24 19.03 -8.22
C THR A 208 -12.75 18.95 -8.45
N ILE A 209 -13.32 17.75 -8.34
CA ILE A 209 -14.76 17.54 -8.59
C ILE A 209 -15.63 18.14 -7.48
N PRO A 210 -16.77 18.76 -7.81
CA PRO A 210 -17.78 19.17 -6.84
C PRO A 210 -18.45 17.95 -6.20
N ASN A 211 -19.03 18.13 -5.02
CA ASN A 211 -19.65 17.03 -4.25
C ASN A 211 -20.79 16.34 -5.03
N GLU A 212 -21.56 17.10 -5.77
CA GLU A 212 -22.71 16.62 -6.58
C GLU A 212 -22.25 15.68 -7.73
N ALA A 213 -21.03 15.87 -8.21
CA ALA A 213 -20.46 15.05 -9.28
C ALA A 213 -19.74 13.80 -8.78
N THR A 214 -19.61 13.61 -7.45
CA THR A 214 -18.85 12.50 -6.89
C THR A 214 -19.39 11.13 -7.31
N GLU A 215 -20.70 10.92 -7.24
CA GLU A 215 -21.33 9.65 -7.64
C GLU A 215 -21.08 9.33 -9.12
N ARG A 216 -21.29 10.32 -9.98
CA ARG A 216 -21.05 10.18 -11.41
C ARG A 216 -19.58 9.88 -11.71
N THR A 217 -18.66 10.49 -10.97
CA THR A 217 -17.22 10.20 -11.08
C THR A 217 -16.92 8.77 -10.65
N MET A 218 -17.55 8.27 -9.59
CA MET A 218 -17.38 6.87 -9.16
C MET A 218 -17.95 5.89 -10.20
N GLN A 219 -19.08 6.23 -10.83
CA GLN A 219 -19.62 5.42 -11.94
C GLN A 219 -18.63 5.34 -13.12
N TRP A 220 -18.08 6.49 -13.55
CA TRP A 220 -17.07 6.52 -14.61
C TRP A 220 -15.78 5.79 -14.22
N ALA A 221 -15.34 5.87 -12.96
CA ALA A 221 -14.22 5.11 -12.47
C ALA A 221 -14.49 3.60 -12.56
N ALA A 222 -15.69 3.15 -12.21
CA ALA A 222 -16.07 1.74 -12.33
C ALA A 222 -16.11 1.27 -13.80
N VAL A 223 -16.70 2.08 -14.70
CA VAL A 223 -16.71 1.78 -16.15
C VAL A 223 -15.27 1.68 -16.68
N LEU A 224 -14.44 2.68 -16.38
CA LEU A 224 -13.02 2.66 -16.78
C LEU A 224 -12.30 1.43 -16.20
N GLY A 225 -12.57 1.07 -14.95
CA GLY A 225 -12.03 -0.12 -14.31
C GLY A 225 -12.36 -1.39 -15.09
N GLY A 226 -13.62 -1.58 -15.47
CA GLY A 226 -14.07 -2.70 -16.32
C GLY A 226 -13.39 -2.72 -17.68
N VAL A 227 -13.33 -1.56 -18.34
CA VAL A 227 -12.67 -1.42 -19.67
C VAL A 227 -11.18 -1.76 -19.57
N LEU A 228 -10.49 -1.30 -18.52
CA LEU A 228 -9.08 -1.61 -18.31
C LEU A 228 -8.85 -3.11 -18.08
N ILE A 229 -9.70 -3.78 -17.29
CA ILE A 229 -9.56 -5.22 -17.06
C ILE A 229 -9.75 -5.99 -18.37
N VAL A 230 -10.85 -5.77 -19.06
CA VAL A 230 -11.15 -6.50 -20.32
C VAL A 230 -10.14 -6.17 -21.40
N GLY A 231 -9.84 -4.88 -21.62
CA GLY A 231 -8.92 -4.44 -22.66
C GLY A 231 -7.49 -4.91 -22.41
N SER A 232 -7.02 -4.88 -21.15
CA SER A 232 -5.67 -5.36 -20.84
C SER A 232 -5.53 -6.88 -20.96
N GLN A 233 -6.59 -7.64 -20.62
CA GLN A 233 -6.59 -9.10 -20.85
C GLN A 233 -6.61 -9.43 -22.35
N TYR A 234 -7.40 -8.71 -23.13
CA TYR A 234 -7.38 -8.86 -24.59
C TYR A 234 -5.98 -8.57 -25.16
N PHE A 235 -5.35 -7.47 -24.70
CA PHE A 235 -3.99 -7.12 -25.12
C PHE A 235 -2.94 -8.17 -24.69
N ALA A 236 -3.05 -8.71 -23.46
CA ALA A 236 -2.14 -9.73 -22.95
C ALA A 236 -2.20 -11.04 -23.74
N ASN A 237 -3.38 -11.39 -24.26
CA ASN A 237 -3.60 -12.61 -25.06
C ASN A 237 -3.44 -12.39 -26.57
N SER A 238 -3.07 -11.17 -27.00
CA SER A 238 -2.81 -10.88 -28.42
C SER A 238 -1.57 -11.64 -28.90
N PRO A 239 -1.59 -12.22 -30.11
CA PRO A 239 -0.41 -12.84 -30.70
C PRO A 239 0.69 -11.82 -31.08
N PHE A 240 0.36 -10.55 -31.10
CA PHE A 240 1.29 -9.48 -31.43
C PHE A 240 1.86 -8.88 -30.16
N THR A 241 3.17 -8.87 -30.01
CA THR A 241 3.88 -8.15 -28.96
C THR A 241 4.88 -7.18 -29.57
N ILE A 242 4.93 -5.98 -28.99
CA ILE A 242 5.96 -4.97 -29.33
C ILE A 242 7.21 -5.11 -28.45
N TYR A 243 7.17 -6.01 -27.48
CA TYR A 243 8.24 -6.21 -26.52
C TYR A 243 9.00 -7.51 -26.81
N GLN A 244 10.33 -7.41 -26.78
CA GLN A 244 11.21 -8.58 -26.94
C GLN A 244 11.14 -9.54 -25.71
N LYS A 245 11.00 -8.95 -24.52
CA LYS A 245 10.92 -9.68 -23.24
C LYS A 245 9.85 -9.03 -22.38
N ALA A 246 8.69 -9.64 -22.30
CA ALA A 246 7.65 -9.24 -21.35
C ALA A 246 7.18 -10.46 -20.57
N ASP A 247 7.22 -10.36 -19.27
CA ASP A 247 6.61 -11.32 -18.34
C ASP A 247 5.34 -10.71 -17.76
N TYR A 248 4.21 -11.43 -17.88
CA TYR A 248 2.92 -10.91 -17.45
C TYR A 248 2.93 -10.53 -15.96
N TRP A 249 3.56 -11.35 -15.13
CA TRP A 249 3.55 -11.16 -13.68
C TRP A 249 4.58 -10.16 -13.17
N LEU A 250 5.62 -9.90 -13.94
CA LEU A 250 6.74 -9.09 -13.51
C LEU A 250 6.70 -7.66 -14.03
N ASN A 251 6.56 -7.49 -15.36
CA ASN A 251 6.80 -6.18 -15.99
C ASN A 251 5.77 -5.78 -17.06
N SER A 252 4.72 -6.60 -17.28
CA SER A 252 3.76 -6.34 -18.35
C SER A 252 2.87 -5.14 -18.06
N PRO A 253 2.70 -4.20 -19.02
CA PRO A 253 1.70 -3.14 -18.92
C PRO A 253 0.28 -3.67 -18.73
N ALA A 254 -0.03 -4.83 -19.32
CA ALA A 254 -1.35 -5.45 -19.19
C ALA A 254 -1.66 -5.79 -17.73
N GLN A 255 -0.70 -6.35 -16.97
CA GLN A 255 -0.88 -6.61 -15.55
C GLN A 255 -1.09 -5.31 -14.76
N VAL A 256 -0.32 -4.26 -15.06
CA VAL A 256 -0.46 -2.96 -14.40
C VAL A 256 -1.87 -2.40 -14.61
N LEU A 257 -2.36 -2.43 -15.85
CA LEU A 257 -3.69 -1.93 -16.19
C LEU A 257 -4.81 -2.81 -15.63
N THR A 258 -4.64 -4.14 -15.60
CA THR A 258 -5.58 -5.05 -14.92
C THR A 258 -5.71 -4.70 -13.44
N LYS A 259 -4.59 -4.59 -12.71
CA LYS A 259 -4.61 -4.21 -11.28
C LYS A 259 -5.18 -2.81 -11.08
N LEU A 260 -4.82 -1.83 -11.92
CA LEU A 260 -5.43 -0.51 -11.89
C LEU A 260 -6.95 -0.58 -12.07
N GLY A 261 -7.41 -1.39 -13.02
CA GLY A 261 -8.84 -1.63 -13.24
C GLY A 261 -9.54 -2.17 -12.00
N VAL A 262 -8.94 -3.15 -11.32
CA VAL A 262 -9.47 -3.68 -10.05
C VAL A 262 -9.51 -2.59 -8.97
N LEU A 263 -8.48 -1.75 -8.84
CA LEU A 263 -8.47 -0.62 -7.89
C LEU A 263 -9.58 0.39 -8.19
N LEU A 264 -9.81 0.69 -9.49
CA LEU A 264 -10.89 1.56 -9.94
C LEU A 264 -12.30 0.97 -9.77
N LEU A 265 -12.44 -0.33 -9.53
CA LEU A 265 -13.68 -0.96 -9.08
C LEU A 265 -13.79 -0.98 -7.56
N MET A 266 -12.69 -1.21 -6.84
CA MET A 266 -12.69 -1.27 -5.38
C MET A 266 -13.05 0.09 -4.74
N VAL A 267 -12.57 1.20 -5.29
CA VAL A 267 -12.84 2.54 -4.74
C VAL A 267 -14.33 2.91 -4.85
N PRO A 268 -15.00 2.81 -6.01
CA PRO A 268 -16.45 3.01 -6.11
C PRO A 268 -17.26 2.04 -5.24
N PHE A 269 -16.87 0.77 -5.18
CA PHE A 269 -17.52 -0.19 -4.29
C PHE A 269 -17.46 0.25 -2.83
N ALA A 270 -16.27 0.63 -2.35
CA ALA A 270 -16.09 1.14 -0.99
C ALA A 270 -16.88 2.43 -0.73
N PHE A 271 -16.96 3.31 -1.74
CA PHE A 271 -17.77 4.52 -1.66
C PHE A 271 -19.25 4.19 -1.47
N LEU A 272 -19.81 3.30 -2.29
CA LEU A 272 -21.20 2.87 -2.18
C LEU A 272 -21.45 2.14 -0.86
N TRP A 273 -20.55 1.24 -0.46
CA TRP A 273 -20.64 0.52 0.80
C TRP A 273 -20.66 1.44 2.02
N THR A 274 -19.75 2.41 2.07
CA THR A 274 -19.68 3.36 3.20
C THR A 274 -20.83 4.35 3.22
N ARG A 275 -21.44 4.64 2.07
CA ARG A 275 -22.54 5.59 1.97
C ARG A 275 -23.90 4.96 2.20
N TYR A 276 -24.14 3.75 1.71
CA TYR A 276 -25.46 3.12 1.70
C TYR A 276 -25.52 1.79 2.46
N GLY A 277 -24.43 1.04 2.56
CA GLY A 277 -24.39 -0.29 3.15
C GLY A 277 -23.96 -0.31 4.61
N ALA A 278 -23.05 0.57 5.00
CA ALA A 278 -22.54 0.60 6.36
C ALA A 278 -23.42 1.49 7.24
N LYS A 279 -23.82 0.97 8.42
CA LYS A 279 -24.41 1.80 9.48
C LYS A 279 -23.33 2.72 10.06
N ASP A 280 -23.74 3.89 10.56
CA ASP A 280 -22.86 4.75 11.35
C ASP A 280 -22.35 3.97 12.56
N GLY A 281 -21.03 3.96 12.74
CA GLY A 281 -20.42 3.25 13.86
C GLY A 281 -19.01 2.73 13.58
N TRP A 282 -18.56 1.90 14.48
CA TRP A 282 -17.24 1.25 14.39
C TRP A 282 -17.23 0.18 13.28
N SER A 283 -16.17 0.18 12.47
CA SER A 283 -15.95 -0.81 11.41
C SER A 283 -14.57 -1.40 11.56
N TRP A 284 -14.49 -2.72 11.70
CA TRP A 284 -13.22 -3.45 11.82
C TRP A 284 -12.33 -3.27 10.57
N VAL A 285 -12.94 -3.16 9.39
CA VAL A 285 -12.20 -2.89 8.15
C VAL A 285 -11.59 -1.49 8.18
N ARG A 286 -12.37 -0.45 8.53
CA ARG A 286 -11.84 0.90 8.68
C ARG A 286 -10.77 0.99 9.77
N GLN A 287 -10.91 0.19 10.83
CA GLN A 287 -9.92 0.08 11.90
C GLN A 287 -8.55 -0.29 11.34
N PHE A 288 -8.47 -1.33 10.52
CA PHE A 288 -7.24 -1.70 9.82
C PHE A 288 -6.72 -0.58 8.89
N GLY A 289 -7.61 0.10 8.19
CA GLY A 289 -7.25 1.19 7.29
C GLY A 289 -6.58 2.37 7.99
N THR A 290 -7.09 2.75 9.17
CA THR A 290 -6.54 3.87 9.95
C THR A 290 -5.18 3.54 10.59
N THR A 291 -4.89 2.27 10.82
CA THR A 291 -3.65 1.79 11.47
C THR A 291 -2.77 0.95 10.53
N SER A 292 -2.96 1.04 9.22
CA SER A 292 -2.34 0.16 8.24
C SER A 292 -0.82 0.08 8.32
N LEU A 293 -0.13 1.16 8.66
CA LEU A 293 1.33 1.16 8.85
C LEU A 293 1.75 0.34 10.09
N LEU A 294 1.01 0.46 11.21
CA LEU A 294 1.24 -0.37 12.39
C LEU A 294 1.01 -1.86 12.06
N VAL A 295 -0.09 -2.14 11.36
CA VAL A 295 -0.43 -3.50 10.92
C VAL A 295 0.68 -4.06 10.02
N TYR A 296 1.17 -3.26 9.05
CA TYR A 296 2.29 -3.65 8.20
C TYR A 296 3.53 -3.96 9.03
N TRP A 297 3.90 -3.10 9.97
CA TRP A 297 5.12 -3.24 10.76
C TRP A 297 5.10 -4.48 11.65
N VAL A 298 4.04 -4.64 12.43
CA VAL A 298 3.93 -5.71 13.42
C VAL A 298 3.76 -7.08 12.76
N HIS A 299 2.93 -7.19 11.71
CA HIS A 299 2.69 -8.51 11.11
C HIS A 299 3.91 -9.05 10.33
N ILE A 300 4.71 -8.19 9.70
CA ILE A 300 5.93 -8.65 9.03
C ILE A 300 6.89 -9.27 10.04
N GLU A 301 7.07 -8.63 11.21
CA GLU A 301 7.86 -9.21 12.30
C GLU A 301 7.25 -10.53 12.80
N LEU A 302 5.93 -10.58 12.94
CA LEU A 302 5.23 -11.76 13.41
C LEU A 302 5.36 -12.95 12.43
N VAL A 303 5.17 -12.70 11.12
CA VAL A 303 5.06 -13.73 10.08
C VAL A 303 6.42 -14.11 9.50
N TYR A 304 7.30 -13.14 9.26
CA TYR A 304 8.62 -13.37 8.66
C TYR A 304 9.78 -13.28 9.67
N GLY A 305 9.56 -12.66 10.84
CA GLY A 305 10.50 -12.62 11.94
C GLY A 305 10.59 -13.95 12.71
N HIS A 306 11.13 -13.91 13.93
CA HIS A 306 11.36 -15.11 14.76
C HIS A 306 10.17 -15.50 15.64
N ALA A 307 9.16 -14.62 15.78
CA ALA A 307 8.07 -14.83 16.73
C ALA A 307 7.29 -16.14 16.50
N LEU A 308 6.98 -16.46 15.23
CA LEU A 308 6.26 -17.67 14.83
C LEU A 308 7.12 -18.59 13.95
N TRP A 309 8.42 -18.72 14.28
CA TRP A 309 9.37 -19.52 13.49
C TRP A 309 8.92 -20.98 13.32
N PHE A 310 8.25 -21.56 14.32
CA PHE A 310 7.75 -22.94 14.33
C PHE A 310 6.58 -23.17 13.35
N CYS A 311 5.93 -22.12 12.86
CA CYS A 311 4.88 -22.22 11.85
C CYS A 311 5.43 -22.18 10.42
N LYS A 312 6.68 -21.70 10.23
CA LYS A 312 7.22 -21.49 8.87
C LYS A 312 7.37 -22.80 8.13
N ASP A 313 6.86 -22.82 6.88
CA ASP A 313 6.94 -23.93 5.94
C ASP A 313 6.49 -25.29 6.54
N SER A 314 5.61 -25.26 7.55
CA SER A 314 5.24 -26.45 8.33
C SER A 314 3.75 -26.78 8.34
N LEU A 315 2.88 -25.85 7.96
CA LEU A 315 1.44 -26.00 8.12
C LEU A 315 0.77 -26.59 6.87
N THR A 316 -0.28 -27.35 7.11
CA THR A 316 -1.23 -27.81 6.08
C THR A 316 -2.19 -26.69 5.68
N ILE A 317 -2.94 -26.86 4.57
CA ILE A 317 -3.93 -25.87 4.09
C ILE A 317 -4.92 -25.45 5.20
N PRO A 318 -5.63 -26.38 5.92
CA PRO A 318 -6.56 -25.98 6.97
C PRO A 318 -5.87 -25.23 8.14
N GLN A 319 -4.67 -25.70 8.53
CA GLN A 319 -3.90 -25.04 9.59
C GLN A 319 -3.47 -23.63 9.19
N THR A 320 -3.08 -23.43 7.92
CA THR A 320 -2.71 -22.12 7.38
C THR A 320 -3.92 -21.18 7.36
N MET A 321 -5.11 -21.66 6.98
CA MET A 321 -6.35 -20.88 7.04
C MET A 321 -6.67 -20.42 8.45
N VAL A 322 -6.61 -21.32 9.43
CA VAL A 322 -6.84 -20.97 10.85
C VAL A 322 -5.78 -19.97 11.33
N SER A 323 -4.51 -20.20 11.00
CA SER A 323 -3.42 -19.29 11.37
C SER A 323 -3.60 -17.90 10.75
N ALA A 324 -4.04 -17.81 9.49
CA ALA A 324 -4.35 -16.52 8.86
C ALA A 324 -5.48 -15.79 9.62
N LEU A 325 -6.54 -16.49 9.98
CA LEU A 325 -7.62 -15.91 10.78
C LEU A 325 -7.12 -15.42 12.15
N LEU A 326 -6.32 -16.21 12.85
CA LEU A 326 -5.76 -15.85 14.16
C LEU A 326 -4.85 -14.62 14.06
N VAL A 327 -3.99 -14.55 13.04
CA VAL A 327 -3.14 -13.38 12.79
C VAL A 327 -4.00 -12.14 12.49
N ILE A 328 -5.05 -12.26 11.68
CA ILE A 328 -5.97 -11.15 11.41
C ILE A 328 -6.65 -10.67 12.71
N LEU A 329 -7.17 -11.58 13.53
CA LEU A 329 -7.81 -11.23 14.81
C LEU A 329 -6.83 -10.59 15.80
N PHE A 330 -5.62 -11.14 15.89
CA PHE A 330 -4.55 -10.56 16.71
C PHE A 330 -4.19 -9.14 16.26
N MET A 331 -4.03 -8.93 14.95
CA MET A 331 -3.74 -7.61 14.40
C MET A 331 -4.90 -6.62 14.57
N LEU A 332 -6.15 -7.10 14.55
CA LEU A 332 -7.31 -6.28 14.88
C LEU A 332 -7.27 -5.83 16.35
N LEU A 333 -6.92 -6.73 17.26
CA LEU A 333 -6.73 -6.41 18.67
C LEU A 333 -5.64 -5.35 18.87
N VAL A 334 -4.45 -5.56 18.29
CA VAL A 334 -3.34 -4.57 18.33
C VAL A 334 -3.76 -3.22 17.80
N SER A 335 -4.49 -3.20 16.68
CA SER A 335 -5.02 -1.99 16.07
C SER A 335 -6.01 -1.26 16.97
N THR A 336 -6.92 -1.98 17.64
CA THR A 336 -7.91 -1.37 18.56
C THR A 336 -7.28 -0.85 19.84
N ILE A 337 -6.29 -1.55 20.40
CA ILE A 337 -5.52 -1.06 21.55
C ILE A 337 -4.84 0.26 21.22
N LYS A 338 -4.22 0.37 20.04
CA LYS A 338 -3.55 1.59 19.58
C LYS A 338 -4.49 2.80 19.48
N THR A 339 -5.72 2.58 19.04
CA THR A 339 -6.66 3.70 18.80
C THR A 339 -7.51 4.05 20.01
N HIS A 340 -7.67 3.12 20.96
CA HIS A 340 -8.51 3.30 22.16
C HIS A 340 -7.76 2.92 23.46
N PRO A 341 -6.60 3.52 23.74
CA PRO A 341 -5.77 3.09 24.86
C PRO A 341 -6.46 3.27 26.23
N HIS A 342 -7.30 4.29 26.40
CA HIS A 342 -8.04 4.52 27.67
C HIS A 342 -9.06 3.43 27.95
N LYS A 343 -9.86 3.03 26.95
CA LYS A 343 -10.84 1.94 27.11
C LYS A 343 -10.17 0.62 27.49
N TRP A 344 -9.02 0.32 26.91
CA TRP A 344 -8.26 -0.88 27.22
C TRP A 344 -7.66 -0.84 28.63
N LYS A 345 -7.16 0.32 29.09
CA LYS A 345 -6.71 0.50 30.47
C LYS A 345 -7.84 0.27 31.46
N GLU A 346 -9.02 0.81 31.21
CA GLU A 346 -10.22 0.61 32.04
C GLU A 346 -10.66 -0.86 32.06
N THR A 347 -10.66 -1.55 30.91
CA THR A 347 -11.01 -2.96 30.81
C THR A 347 -10.01 -3.83 31.60
N LEU A 348 -8.71 -3.58 31.46
CA LEU A 348 -7.66 -4.31 32.17
C LEU A 348 -7.69 -4.03 33.67
N ALA A 349 -7.95 -2.79 34.08
CA ALA A 349 -8.14 -2.44 35.49
C ALA A 349 -9.35 -3.17 36.10
N GLY A 350 -10.46 -3.28 35.35
CA GLY A 350 -11.63 -4.06 35.76
C GLY A 350 -11.37 -5.57 35.87
N MET A 351 -10.33 -6.07 35.17
CA MET A 351 -9.85 -7.48 35.32
C MET A 351 -8.78 -7.65 36.39
N GLY A 352 -8.49 -6.62 37.19
CA GLY A 352 -7.50 -6.68 38.28
C GLY A 352 -6.07 -6.32 37.87
N TRP A 353 -5.83 -5.88 36.62
CA TRP A 353 -4.52 -5.48 36.14
C TRP A 353 -4.37 -3.94 36.25
N ASN A 354 -3.90 -3.46 37.41
CA ASN A 354 -3.66 -2.05 37.65
C ASN A 354 -2.27 -1.64 37.13
N PHE A 355 -2.22 -0.94 36.01
CA PHE A 355 -1.03 -0.23 35.50
C PHE A 355 -0.96 1.21 36.07
N THR A 356 -1.14 1.40 37.36
CA THR A 356 -0.76 2.65 38.01
C THR A 356 0.76 2.65 38.14
N PRO A 357 1.48 3.67 37.66
CA PRO A 357 2.86 3.88 38.07
C PRO A 357 2.85 3.97 39.62
N ALA A 358 3.82 3.31 40.24
CA ALA A 358 4.02 3.50 41.67
C ALA A 358 4.08 5.02 41.95
N PRO A 359 3.39 5.53 42.99
CA PRO A 359 3.54 6.93 43.35
C PRO A 359 5.02 7.19 43.57
N ASP A 360 5.56 8.19 42.89
CA ASP A 360 6.89 8.69 43.19
C ASP A 360 6.96 8.85 44.70
N SER A 361 7.80 8.04 45.33
CA SER A 361 8.12 8.18 46.73
C SER A 361 8.68 9.62 46.86
N ALA A 362 7.87 10.49 47.45
CA ALA A 362 8.30 11.82 47.79
C ALA A 362 9.69 11.70 48.41
N ALA A 363 10.66 12.28 47.74
CA ALA A 363 11.94 12.59 48.35
C ALA A 363 11.59 13.51 49.53
N GLY A 364 11.57 12.93 50.70
CA GLY A 364 11.57 13.64 51.93
C GLY A 364 12.98 14.10 52.20
N ASP A 365 13.05 15.34 52.61
CA ASP A 365 14.10 16.08 53.34
C ASP A 365 15.49 16.15 52.69
#